data_438362165e167fa7083eb7175981b797
#
_entry.id   438362165e167fa7083eb7175981b797
#
_cell.length_a   1.000
_cell.length_b   1.000
_cell.length_c   1.000
_cell.angle_alpha   90.00
_cell.angle_beta   90.00
_cell.angle_gamma   90.00
#
_symmetry.space_group_name_H-M   'P 1'
#
loop_
_entity.id
_entity.type
_entity.pdbx_description
1 polymer ?
#
loop_
_entity_poly.entity_id
_entity_poly.type
_entity_poly.pdbx_seq_one_letter_code
_entity_poly.pdbx_strand_id
1 'polypeptide(L)' 'MKAKIYIKYKEGILDPQGKTVHNALESMNIDNISCITIGKYIEMEFGNISKDDAESITEESCKKLLANPNTESYTFEIVD' A
#
# COMPACT_ATOMS: atom_id res chain seq x y z
N MET A 1 -2.38 -20.12 1.06
CA MET A 1 -1.54 -19.14 0.33
C MET A 1 -2.25 -17.81 0.26
N LYS A 2 -1.54 -16.73 0.51
CA LYS A 2 -2.12 -15.40 0.39
C LYS A 2 -1.11 -14.39 -0.15
N ALA A 3 -1.62 -13.31 -0.72
CA ALA A 3 -0.83 -12.17 -1.13
C ALA A 3 -0.97 -11.07 -0.09
N LYS A 4 0.16 -10.51 0.33
CA LYS A 4 0.20 -9.31 1.16
C LYS A 4 0.60 -8.15 0.27
N ILE A 5 -0.29 -7.19 0.10
CA ILE A 5 -0.14 -6.10 -0.86
C ILE A 5 -0.02 -4.78 -0.11
N TYR A 6 1.03 -4.03 -0.44
CA TYR A 6 1.32 -2.73 0.18
C TYR A 6 1.18 -1.65 -0.90
N ILE A 7 0.30 -0.69 -0.67
CA ILE A 7 0.02 0.38 -1.64
C ILE A 7 0.25 1.72 -0.97
N LYS A 8 1.00 2.58 -1.62
CA LYS A 8 1.26 3.93 -1.11
C LYS A 8 1.32 4.92 -2.27
N TYR A 9 1.21 6.21 -1.94
CA TYR A 9 1.38 7.27 -2.94
C TYR A 9 2.79 7.24 -3.50
N LYS A 10 2.90 7.55 -4.79
CA LYS A 10 4.20 7.72 -5.43
C LYS A 10 4.93 8.91 -4.83
N GLU A 11 6.25 8.86 -4.89
CA GLU A 11 7.09 9.96 -4.45
C GLU A 11 6.71 11.22 -5.22
N GLY A 12 6.63 12.35 -4.52
CA GLY A 12 6.24 13.62 -5.12
C GLY A 12 4.74 13.86 -5.18
N ILE A 13 3.92 12.88 -4.88
CA ILE A 13 2.46 13.04 -4.82
C ILE A 13 2.08 13.47 -3.41
N LEU A 14 1.19 14.47 -3.31
CA LEU A 14 0.70 14.96 -2.03
C LEU A 14 -0.12 13.88 -1.33
N ASP A 15 0.22 13.61 -0.07
CA ASP A 15 -0.53 12.71 0.80
C ASP A 15 -1.31 13.55 1.83
N PRO A 16 -2.57 13.88 1.56
CA PRO A 16 -3.34 14.74 2.46
C PRO A 16 -3.61 14.10 3.81
N GLN A 17 -3.77 12.77 3.86
CA GLN A 17 -3.99 12.06 5.13
C GLN A 17 -2.72 12.07 5.98
N GLY A 18 -1.58 11.80 5.38
CA GLY A 18 -0.30 11.82 6.08
C GLY A 18 0.01 13.19 6.64
N LYS A 19 -0.27 14.24 5.87
CA LYS A 19 -0.08 15.61 6.32
C LYS A 19 -0.98 15.97 7.50
N THR A 20 -2.24 15.57 7.45
CA THR A 20 -3.19 15.81 8.54
C THR A 20 -2.75 15.12 9.82
N VAL A 21 -2.31 13.86 9.73
CA VAL A 21 -1.80 13.12 10.89
C VAL A 21 -0.55 13.79 11.44
N HIS A 22 0.35 14.22 10.57
CA HIS A 22 1.58 14.90 10.97
C HIS A 22 1.27 16.17 11.76
N ASN A 23 0.36 16.99 11.24
CA ASN A 23 -0.03 18.22 11.92
C ASN A 23 -0.68 17.95 13.28
N ALA A 24 -1.50 16.90 13.37
CA ALA A 24 -2.12 16.53 14.63
C ALA A 24 -1.08 16.09 15.67
N LEU A 25 -0.09 15.32 15.27
CA LEU A 25 0.96 14.88 16.17
C LEU A 25 1.81 16.05 16.65
N GLU A 26 2.11 17.00 15.78
CA GLU A 26 2.84 18.19 16.17
C GLU A 26 2.06 19.02 17.19
N SER A 27 0.75 19.11 17.05
CA SER A 27 -0.10 19.82 18.01
C SER A 27 -0.16 19.13 19.38
N MET A 28 0.21 17.86 19.41
CA MET A 28 0.31 17.07 20.66
C MET A 28 1.72 17.08 21.24
N ASN A 29 2.61 17.92 20.69
CA ASN A 29 4.02 18.00 21.09
C ASN A 29 4.81 16.72 20.78
N ILE A 30 4.36 15.96 19.79
CA ILE A 30 5.11 14.82 19.26
C ILE A 30 5.80 15.32 18.01
N ASP A 31 7.10 15.59 18.12
CA ASP A 31 7.87 16.21 17.06
C ASP A 31 9.03 15.33 16.59
N ASN A 32 9.96 15.91 15.82
CA ASN A 32 11.08 15.20 15.21
C ASN A 32 10.66 14.19 14.15
N ILE A 33 9.46 14.38 13.57
CA ILE A 33 8.97 13.56 12.47
C ILE A 33 9.12 14.36 11.19
N SER A 34 9.88 13.84 10.24
CA SER A 34 10.12 14.50 8.96
C SER A 34 8.92 14.40 8.03
N CYS A 35 8.29 13.24 8.00
CA CYS A 35 7.22 12.97 7.05
C CYS A 35 6.39 11.78 7.54
N ILE A 36 5.10 11.80 7.24
CA ILE A 36 4.20 10.67 7.50
C ILE A 36 3.50 10.34 6.20
N THR A 37 3.55 9.08 5.83
CA THR A 37 2.86 8.57 4.64
C THR A 37 1.81 7.55 5.08
N ILE A 38 0.59 7.72 4.60
CA ILE A 38 -0.51 6.79 4.85
C ILE A 38 -0.71 5.96 3.60
N GLY A 39 -0.74 4.66 3.75
CA GLY A 39 -0.96 3.75 2.64
C GLY A 39 -2.03 2.73 2.97
N LYS A 40 -2.22 1.78 2.05
CA LYS A 40 -3.18 0.68 2.22
C LYS A 40 -2.43 -0.63 2.32
N TYR A 41 -2.97 -1.53 3.13
CA TYR A 41 -2.51 -2.90 3.21
C TYR A 41 -3.68 -3.81 2.87
N ILE A 42 -3.50 -4.68 1.89
CA ILE A 42 -4.54 -5.59 1.42
C ILE A 42 -4.03 -7.01 1.51
N GLU A 43 -4.86 -7.92 2.04
CA GLU A 43 -4.58 -9.36 1.99
C GLU A 43 -5.56 -10.01 1.03
N MET A 44 -5.04 -10.85 0.17
CA MET A 44 -5.83 -11.62 -0.79
C MET A 44 -5.52 -13.09 -0.58
N GLU A 45 -6.52 -13.86 -0.18
CA GLU A 45 -6.33 -15.29 0.06
C GLU A 45 -6.72 -16.09 -1.18
N PHE A 46 -5.95 -17.12 -1.45
CA PHE A 46 -6.17 -17.96 -2.62
C PHE A 46 -6.60 -19.36 -2.21
N GLY A 47 -7.35 -20.00 -3.10
CA GLY A 47 -7.64 -21.41 -2.98
C GLY A 47 -6.44 -22.24 -3.41
N ASN A 48 -6.72 -23.39 -3.96
CA ASN A 48 -5.68 -24.36 -4.30
C ASN A 48 -5.10 -24.05 -5.70
N ILE A 49 -4.16 -23.10 -5.75
CA ILE A 49 -3.49 -22.72 -7.01
C ILE A 49 -1.98 -22.68 -6.78
N SER A 50 -1.23 -22.61 -7.86
CA SER A 50 0.23 -22.50 -7.80
C SER A 50 0.66 -21.10 -7.38
N LYS A 51 1.91 -20.98 -6.90
CA LYS A 51 2.48 -19.69 -6.55
C LYS A 51 2.55 -18.78 -7.77
N ASP A 52 2.91 -19.31 -8.93
CA ASP A 52 2.98 -18.54 -10.17
C ASP A 52 1.62 -17.96 -10.54
N ASP A 53 0.56 -18.75 -10.40
CA ASP A 53 -0.79 -18.26 -10.65
C ASP A 53 -1.19 -17.19 -9.64
N ALA A 54 -0.84 -17.38 -8.37
CA ALA A 54 -1.13 -16.39 -7.33
C ALA A 54 -0.43 -15.07 -7.62
N GLU A 55 0.84 -15.11 -8.04
CA GLU A 55 1.58 -13.90 -8.42
C GLU A 55 0.94 -13.19 -9.60
N SER A 56 0.54 -13.95 -10.62
CA SER A 56 -0.08 -13.39 -11.80
C SER A 56 -1.42 -12.72 -11.49
N ILE A 57 -2.26 -13.37 -10.69
CA ILE A 57 -3.55 -12.81 -10.27
C ILE A 57 -3.34 -11.54 -9.45
N THR A 58 -2.38 -11.55 -8.53
CA THR A 58 -2.10 -10.40 -7.69
C THR A 58 -1.62 -9.21 -8.51
N GLU A 59 -0.67 -9.44 -9.42
CA GLU A 59 -0.15 -8.39 -10.29
C GLU A 59 -1.25 -7.75 -11.13
N GLU A 60 -2.08 -8.57 -11.74
CA GLU A 60 -3.19 -8.10 -12.54
C GLU A 60 -4.20 -7.32 -11.71
N SER A 61 -4.52 -7.81 -10.53
CA SER A 61 -5.46 -7.15 -9.61
C SER A 61 -4.95 -5.76 -9.20
N CYS A 62 -3.67 -5.65 -8.88
CA CYS A 62 -3.07 -4.37 -8.52
C CYS A 62 -3.12 -3.39 -9.68
N LYS A 63 -2.78 -3.83 -10.87
CA LYS A 63 -2.75 -2.96 -12.05
C LYS A 63 -4.14 -2.49 -12.47
N LYS A 64 -5.13 -3.37 -12.37
CA LYS A 64 -6.47 -3.08 -12.88
C LYS A 64 -7.37 -2.36 -11.88
N LEU A 65 -7.16 -2.59 -10.59
CA LEU A 65 -8.11 -2.10 -9.60
C LEU A 65 -7.49 -1.58 -8.32
N LEU A 66 -6.55 -2.32 -7.71
CA LEU A 66 -6.17 -2.07 -6.33
C LEU A 66 -5.31 -0.82 -6.16
N ALA A 67 -4.46 -0.51 -7.11
CA ALA A 67 -3.61 0.67 -7.08
C ALA A 67 -3.93 1.61 -8.22
N ASN A 68 -3.93 2.91 -7.95
CA ASN A 68 -4.09 3.93 -8.99
C ASN A 68 -2.75 4.12 -9.70
N PRO A 69 -2.62 3.77 -10.97
CA PRO A 69 -1.34 3.82 -11.66
C PRO A 69 -0.75 5.22 -11.79
N ASN A 70 -1.59 6.25 -11.69
CA ASN A 70 -1.12 7.63 -11.82
C ASN A 70 -0.53 8.18 -10.53
N THR A 71 -1.05 7.76 -9.38
CA THR A 71 -0.71 8.37 -8.09
C THR A 71 -0.14 7.39 -7.06
N GLU A 72 -0.29 6.09 -7.28
CA GLU A 72 0.10 5.08 -6.31
C GLU A 72 1.11 4.08 -6.87
N SER A 73 1.93 3.56 -5.98
CA SER A 73 2.83 2.43 -6.27
C SER A 73 2.46 1.28 -5.35
N TYR A 74 2.84 0.08 -5.73
CA TYR A 74 2.56 -1.09 -4.92
C TYR A 74 3.72 -2.07 -4.94
N THR A 75 3.79 -2.85 -3.87
CA THR A 75 4.61 -4.05 -3.79
C THR A 75 3.77 -5.15 -3.18
N PHE A 76 4.14 -6.39 -3.40
CA PHE A 76 3.43 -7.50 -2.76
C PHE A 76 4.36 -8.69 -2.56
N GLU A 77 3.95 -9.58 -1.67
CA GLU A 77 4.62 -10.86 -1.48
C GLU A 77 3.57 -11.95 -1.35
N ILE A 78 3.92 -13.15 -1.84
CA ILE A 78 3.06 -14.32 -1.73
C ILE A 78 3.61 -15.17 -0.58
N VAL A 79 2.75 -15.48 0.38
CA VAL A 79 3.11 -16.29 1.55
C VAL A 79 2.15 -17.47 1.70
N ASP A 80 2.63 -18.50 2.36
CA ASP A 80 1.81 -19.72 2.60
C ASP A 80 0.82 -19.58 3.75
#